data_58506df51390b0879660b146148fd659
#
_entry.id   58506df51390b0879660b146148fd659
#
_cell.length_a   1.000
_cell.length_b   1.000
_cell.length_c   1.000
_cell.angle_alpha   90.00
_cell.angle_beta   90.00
_cell.angle_gamma   90.00
#
_symmetry.space_group_name_H-M   'P 1'
#
loop_
_entity.id
_entity.type
_entity.pdbx_description
1 polymer ?
#
loop_
_entity_poly.entity_id
_entity_poly.type
_entity_poly.pdbx_seq_one_letter_code
_entity_poly.pdbx_strand_id
1 'polypeptide(L)'
;MSNIKNISAENCYSTIKENKDAYLVDVRTPYEWETFGRVDKDSFDAQYIELTLIDEEGDENTNFLDQFNSYGILKNSEIYFICKSGARSMHAALILESNGYQNLYNVEDGFVIGWKPSGLPSK
;
A
#
# COMPACT_ATOMS: atom_id res chain seq x y z
N MET A 1 7.30 2.77 20.11
CA MET A 1 7.87 1.85 19.12
C MET A 1 6.82 1.48 18.10
N SER A 2 7.22 1.35 16.86
CA SER A 2 6.31 0.96 15.79
C SER A 2 6.00 -0.54 15.81
N ASN A 3 4.75 -0.90 15.52
CA ASN A 3 4.32 -2.29 15.35
C ASN A 3 4.08 -2.63 13.87
N ILE A 4 4.55 -1.77 12.97
CA ILE A 4 4.41 -2.02 11.53
C ILE A 4 5.31 -3.18 11.14
N LYS A 5 4.73 -4.13 10.39
CA LYS A 5 5.47 -5.32 9.94
C LYS A 5 5.92 -5.11 8.50
N ASN A 6 7.17 -5.46 8.23
CA ASN A 6 7.68 -5.48 6.86
C ASN A 6 7.37 -6.84 6.24
N ILE A 7 6.96 -6.82 4.98
CA ILE A 7 6.62 -8.03 4.24
C ILE A 7 7.12 -7.89 2.80
N SER A 8 7.58 -8.98 2.20
CA SER A 8 7.97 -8.96 0.80
C SER A 8 6.74 -8.89 -0.12
N ALA A 9 6.93 -8.43 -1.36
CA ALA A 9 5.84 -8.41 -2.33
C ALA A 9 5.25 -9.82 -2.55
N GLU A 10 6.10 -10.84 -2.63
CA GLU A 10 5.64 -12.22 -2.80
C GLU A 10 4.79 -12.70 -1.65
N ASN A 11 5.23 -12.46 -0.42
CA ASN A 11 4.46 -12.85 0.77
C ASN A 11 3.19 -12.04 0.92
N CYS A 12 3.25 -10.74 0.56
CA CYS A 12 2.06 -9.90 0.54
C CYS A 12 1.00 -10.47 -0.41
N TYR A 13 1.42 -10.78 -1.64
CA TYR A 13 0.49 -11.34 -2.63
C TYR A 13 -0.14 -12.64 -2.13
N SER A 14 0.67 -13.55 -1.58
CA SER A 14 0.16 -14.81 -1.02
C SER A 14 -0.90 -14.58 0.04
N THR A 15 -0.73 -13.54 0.87
CA THR A 15 -1.64 -13.23 1.96
C THR A 15 -2.93 -12.58 1.47
N ILE A 16 -2.83 -11.63 0.53
CA ILE A 16 -4.01 -10.87 0.06
C ILE A 16 -4.81 -11.60 -0.99
N LYS A 17 -4.26 -12.63 -1.60
CA LYS A 17 -4.86 -13.33 -2.73
C LYS A 17 -6.27 -13.86 -2.41
N GLU A 18 -6.46 -14.41 -1.24
CA GLU A 18 -7.73 -15.00 -0.82
C GLU A 18 -8.30 -14.33 0.45
N ASN A 19 -7.94 -13.06 0.69
CA ASN A 19 -8.36 -12.35 1.90
C ASN A 19 -9.17 -11.10 1.52
N LYS A 20 -10.48 -11.28 1.41
CA LYS A 20 -11.41 -10.21 1.03
C LYS A 20 -11.54 -9.11 2.08
N ASP A 21 -11.07 -9.36 3.31
CA ASP A 21 -11.16 -8.39 4.40
C ASP A 21 -9.90 -7.53 4.53
N ALA A 22 -8.87 -7.82 3.74
CA ALA A 22 -7.64 -7.04 3.73
C ALA A 22 -7.70 -5.92 2.69
N TYR A 23 -6.79 -4.97 2.83
CA TYR A 23 -6.66 -3.82 1.91
C TYR A 23 -5.22 -3.71 1.44
N LEU A 24 -5.04 -3.43 0.15
CA LEU A 24 -3.74 -3.06 -0.41
C LEU A 24 -3.85 -1.62 -0.89
N VAL A 25 -3.04 -0.74 -0.30
CA VAL A 25 -3.06 0.70 -0.59
C VAL A 25 -1.77 1.08 -1.30
N ASP A 26 -1.89 1.52 -2.55
CA ASP A 26 -0.76 2.00 -3.33
C ASP A 26 -0.66 3.51 -3.16
N VAL A 27 0.42 3.97 -2.54
CA VAL A 27 0.60 5.37 -2.18
C VAL A 27 1.47 6.13 -3.17
N ARG A 28 1.74 5.52 -4.33
CA ARG A 28 2.50 6.16 -5.41
C ARG A 28 1.67 7.26 -6.10
N THR A 29 2.19 7.79 -7.18
CA THR A 29 1.55 8.86 -7.96
C THR A 29 0.87 8.30 -9.21
N PRO A 30 -0.09 9.03 -9.79
CA PRO A 30 -0.67 8.65 -11.08
C PRO A 30 0.38 8.49 -12.18
N TYR A 31 1.41 9.33 -12.18
CA TYR A 31 2.52 9.22 -13.14
C TYR A 31 3.20 7.85 -13.05
N GLU A 32 3.45 7.38 -11.81
CA GLU A 32 4.09 6.08 -11.60
C GLU A 32 3.19 4.93 -12.03
N TRP A 33 1.89 5.01 -11.74
CA TRP A 33 0.94 3.98 -12.16
C TRP A 33 0.90 3.84 -13.69
N GLU A 34 0.89 4.97 -14.40
CA GLU A 34 0.87 4.96 -15.87
C GLU A 34 2.21 4.53 -16.46
N THR A 35 3.33 4.95 -15.87
CA THR A 35 4.67 4.72 -16.41
C THR A 35 5.19 3.32 -16.11
N PHE A 36 5.03 2.86 -14.86
CA PHE A 36 5.60 1.57 -14.41
C PHE A 36 4.57 0.47 -14.32
N GLY A 37 3.29 0.80 -14.43
CA GLY A 37 2.21 -0.14 -14.24
C GLY A 37 1.77 -0.23 -12.79
N ARG A 38 0.77 -1.06 -12.56
CA ARG A 38 0.20 -1.28 -11.23
C ARG A 38 -0.11 -2.75 -11.02
N VAL A 39 -0.39 -3.13 -9.77
CA VAL A 39 -0.80 -4.50 -9.47
C VAL A 39 -2.11 -4.81 -10.22
N ASP A 40 -2.30 -6.08 -10.56
CA ASP A 40 -3.56 -6.53 -11.14
C ASP A 40 -4.54 -6.82 -10.01
N LYS A 41 -5.42 -5.85 -9.73
CA LYS A 41 -6.38 -5.95 -8.63
C LYS A 41 -7.40 -7.08 -8.79
N ASP A 42 -7.58 -7.56 -10.01
CA ASP A 42 -8.51 -8.66 -10.28
C ASP A 42 -7.90 -10.03 -9.95
N SER A 43 -6.61 -10.07 -9.64
CA SER A 43 -5.91 -11.31 -9.31
C SER A 43 -5.97 -11.67 -7.83
N PHE A 44 -6.51 -10.79 -6.98
CA PHE A 44 -6.61 -11.07 -5.55
C PHE A 44 -7.94 -10.57 -5.00
N ASP A 45 -8.33 -11.12 -3.83
CA ASP A 45 -9.62 -10.82 -3.19
C ASP A 45 -9.59 -9.56 -2.34
N ALA A 46 -8.43 -9.15 -1.83
CA ALA A 46 -8.30 -7.94 -1.02
C ALA A 46 -8.77 -6.70 -1.81
N GLN A 47 -9.23 -5.70 -1.09
CA GLN A 47 -9.64 -4.44 -1.71
C GLN A 47 -8.41 -3.61 -2.04
N TYR A 48 -8.42 -2.97 -3.21
CA TYR A 48 -7.29 -2.18 -3.72
C TYR A 48 -7.66 -0.70 -3.74
N ILE A 49 -6.77 0.13 -3.19
CA ILE A 49 -6.95 1.57 -3.10
C ILE A 49 -5.70 2.25 -3.64
N GLU A 50 -5.87 3.27 -4.49
CA GLU A 50 -4.79 4.15 -4.93
C GLU A 50 -4.96 5.50 -4.24
N LEU A 51 -3.99 5.89 -3.40
CA LEU A 51 -4.07 7.13 -2.63
C LEU A 51 -2.67 7.71 -2.44
N THR A 52 -2.34 8.70 -3.22
CA THR A 52 -1.01 9.31 -3.26
C THR A 52 -0.65 9.99 -1.93
N LEU A 53 0.53 9.65 -1.40
CA LEU A 53 1.06 10.30 -0.20
C LEU A 53 1.95 11.50 -0.55
N ILE A 54 2.85 11.33 -1.53
CA ILE A 54 3.79 12.38 -1.96
C ILE A 54 3.66 12.50 -3.46
N ASP A 55 3.42 13.73 -3.95
CA ASP A 55 3.18 13.97 -5.38
C ASP A 55 4.48 14.02 -6.20
N GLU A 56 4.34 14.27 -7.52
CA GLU A 56 5.47 14.27 -8.44
C GLU A 56 6.48 15.38 -8.15
N GLU A 57 6.06 16.46 -7.49
CA GLU A 57 6.95 17.57 -7.09
C GLU A 57 7.64 17.28 -5.75
N GLY A 58 7.31 16.15 -5.09
CA GLY A 58 7.86 15.82 -3.79
C GLY A 58 7.09 16.43 -2.63
N ASP A 59 5.90 16.98 -2.86
CA ASP A 59 5.08 17.59 -1.82
C ASP A 59 4.17 16.54 -1.17
N GLU A 60 4.13 16.57 0.15
CA GLU A 60 3.28 15.66 0.91
C GLU A 60 1.81 16.05 0.76
N ASN A 61 0.96 15.04 0.54
CA ASN A 61 -0.49 15.21 0.51
C ASN A 61 -1.00 15.42 1.93
N THR A 62 -1.22 16.68 2.32
CA THR A 62 -1.67 17.02 3.67
C THR A 62 -3.07 16.51 3.99
N ASN A 63 -3.83 16.09 2.98
CA ASN A 63 -5.16 15.53 3.13
C ASN A 63 -5.16 13.99 3.17
N PHE A 64 -3.99 13.36 3.17
CA PHE A 64 -3.88 11.90 3.09
C PHE A 64 -4.69 11.19 4.17
N LEU A 65 -4.53 11.62 5.42
CA LEU A 65 -5.23 10.99 6.54
C LEU A 65 -6.76 11.14 6.41
N ASP A 66 -7.23 12.34 6.07
CA ASP A 66 -8.66 12.58 5.91
C ASP A 66 -9.23 11.76 4.75
N GLN A 67 -8.51 11.68 3.66
CA GLN A 67 -8.90 10.88 2.50
C GLN A 67 -8.95 9.40 2.86
N PHE A 68 -7.95 8.91 3.57
CA PHE A 68 -7.92 7.52 4.02
C PHE A 68 -9.09 7.23 4.97
N ASN A 69 -9.33 8.10 5.94
CA ASN A 69 -10.43 7.93 6.89
C ASN A 69 -11.80 7.88 6.20
N SER A 70 -11.94 8.55 5.05
CA SER A 70 -13.21 8.57 4.32
C SER A 70 -13.63 7.21 3.76
N TYR A 71 -12.68 6.26 3.64
CA TYR A 71 -12.99 4.91 3.19
C TYR A 71 -13.71 4.08 4.27
N GLY A 72 -13.70 4.52 5.53
CA GLY A 72 -14.39 3.81 6.60
C GLY A 72 -13.76 2.48 6.98
N ILE A 73 -12.46 2.31 6.77
CA ILE A 73 -11.75 1.07 7.09
C ILE A 73 -11.63 0.94 8.61
N LEU A 74 -11.92 -0.25 9.13
CA LEU A 74 -11.84 -0.50 10.57
C LEU A 74 -10.39 -0.43 11.07
N LYS A 75 -10.21 0.06 12.29
CA LYS A 75 -8.89 0.25 12.88
C LYS A 75 -8.10 -1.06 13.03
N ASN A 76 -8.77 -2.19 13.13
CA ASN A 76 -8.12 -3.50 13.26
C ASN A 76 -8.02 -4.28 11.95
N SER A 77 -8.43 -3.70 10.83
CA SER A 77 -8.31 -4.34 9.52
C SER A 77 -6.85 -4.51 9.12
N GLU A 78 -6.54 -5.57 8.37
CA GLU A 78 -5.22 -5.77 7.80
C GLU A 78 -5.03 -4.83 6.62
N ILE A 79 -4.04 -3.96 6.69
CA ILE A 79 -3.77 -2.95 5.66
C ILE A 79 -2.32 -3.05 5.23
N TYR A 80 -2.11 -3.26 3.93
CA TYR A 80 -0.79 -3.39 3.31
C TYR A 80 -0.55 -2.13 2.48
N PHE A 81 0.59 -1.47 2.70
CA PHE A 81 0.97 -0.27 1.95
C PHE A 81 2.09 -0.60 0.99
N ILE A 82 1.95 -0.19 -0.27
CA ILE A 82 2.94 -0.41 -1.30
C ILE A 82 3.30 0.91 -1.99
N CYS A 83 4.59 1.08 -2.29
CA CYS A 83 5.07 2.18 -3.11
C CYS A 83 6.10 1.63 -4.10
N LYS A 84 7.02 2.46 -4.58
CA LYS A 84 8.04 2.01 -5.53
C LYS A 84 9.01 1.01 -4.90
N SER A 85 9.54 1.33 -3.71
CA SER A 85 10.63 0.58 -3.08
C SER A 85 10.56 0.50 -1.55
N GLY A 86 9.42 0.85 -0.95
CA GLY A 86 9.16 0.65 0.47
C GLY A 86 9.27 1.88 1.39
N ALA A 87 9.81 3.00 0.91
CA ALA A 87 10.02 4.17 1.78
C ALA A 87 8.75 4.98 2.05
N ARG A 88 8.03 5.37 1.00
CA ARG A 88 6.79 6.15 1.15
C ARG A 88 5.70 5.31 1.82
N SER A 89 5.65 4.03 1.51
CA SER A 89 4.66 3.13 2.11
C SER A 89 4.88 2.97 3.60
N MET A 90 6.15 2.93 4.06
CA MET A 90 6.44 2.94 5.49
C MET A 90 5.96 4.25 6.14
N HIS A 91 6.20 5.38 5.48
CA HIS A 91 5.75 6.69 5.98
C HIS A 91 4.22 6.71 6.11
N ALA A 92 3.50 6.22 5.10
CA ALA A 92 2.04 6.14 5.15
C ALA A 92 1.57 5.27 6.33
N ALA A 93 2.18 4.11 6.52
CA ALA A 93 1.85 3.22 7.62
C ALA A 93 2.07 3.90 8.98
N LEU A 94 3.17 4.65 9.13
CA LEU A 94 3.45 5.39 10.38
C LEU A 94 2.38 6.44 10.67
N ILE A 95 1.91 7.16 9.66
CA ILE A 95 0.83 8.13 9.81
C ILE A 95 -0.43 7.43 10.34
N LEU A 96 -0.80 6.30 9.77
CA LEU A 96 -1.99 5.57 10.17
C LEU A 96 -1.83 4.94 11.54
N GLU A 97 -0.65 4.44 11.87
CA GLU A 97 -0.37 3.89 13.20
C GLU A 97 -0.58 4.96 14.26
N SER A 98 -0.10 6.18 14.03
CA SER A 98 -0.27 7.30 14.94
C SER A 98 -1.74 7.70 15.13
N ASN A 99 -2.62 7.22 14.27
CA ASN A 99 -4.04 7.53 14.30
C ASN A 99 -4.91 6.31 14.64
N GLY A 100 -4.31 5.31 15.29
CA GLY A 100 -5.04 4.21 15.91
C GLY A 100 -5.25 2.97 15.06
N TYR A 101 -4.72 2.94 13.83
CA TYR A 101 -4.77 1.73 13.01
C TYR A 101 -3.75 0.71 13.53
N GLN A 102 -4.13 -0.57 13.63
CA GLN A 102 -3.39 -1.55 14.44
C GLN A 102 -2.69 -2.65 13.66
N ASN A 103 -3.17 -2.99 12.46
CA ASN A 103 -2.65 -4.12 11.68
C ASN A 103 -2.05 -3.64 10.36
N LEU A 104 -0.88 -3.03 10.46
CA LEU A 104 -0.25 -2.35 9.33
C LEU A 104 0.98 -3.09 8.84
N TYR A 105 1.09 -3.20 7.52
CA TYR A 105 2.19 -3.88 6.85
C TYR A 105 2.79 -2.97 5.79
N ASN A 106 4.12 -2.96 5.72
CA ASN A 106 4.85 -2.27 4.66
C ASN A 106 5.38 -3.31 3.68
N VAL A 107 5.01 -3.19 2.40
CA VAL A 107 5.59 -4.03 1.35
C VAL A 107 6.99 -3.47 1.08
N GLU A 108 7.98 -4.02 1.76
CA GLU A 108 9.31 -3.41 1.91
C GLU A 108 10.11 -3.31 0.61
N ASP A 109 9.87 -4.22 -0.34
CA ASP A 109 10.51 -4.18 -1.65
C ASP A 109 9.66 -3.49 -2.72
N GLY A 110 8.42 -3.11 -2.41
CA GLY A 110 7.58 -2.29 -3.27
C GLY A 110 7.17 -2.91 -4.59
N PHE A 111 6.72 -2.05 -5.50
CA PHE A 111 6.23 -2.50 -6.81
C PHE A 111 7.35 -2.69 -7.82
N VAL A 112 8.23 -1.71 -7.95
CA VAL A 112 9.27 -1.72 -9.01
C VAL A 112 10.42 -2.67 -8.66
N ILE A 113 10.78 -2.75 -7.37
CA ILE A 113 11.90 -3.57 -6.91
C ILE A 113 11.46 -4.99 -6.56
N GLY A 114 10.23 -5.16 -6.08
CA GLY A 114 9.74 -6.45 -5.60
C GLY A 114 8.66 -7.10 -6.45
N TRP A 115 7.48 -6.48 -6.51
CA TRP A 115 6.30 -7.08 -7.13
C TRP A 115 6.51 -7.42 -8.60
N LYS A 116 6.90 -6.43 -9.39
CA LYS A 116 7.07 -6.58 -10.84
C LYS A 116 8.19 -7.54 -11.20
N PRO A 117 9.41 -7.42 -10.64
CA PRO A 117 10.49 -8.37 -10.96
C PRO A 117 10.19 -9.80 -10.56
N SER A 118 9.35 -10.01 -9.53
CA SER A 118 8.95 -11.35 -9.09
C SER A 118 7.91 -12.00 -10.01
N GLY A 119 7.45 -11.28 -11.03
CA GLY A 119 6.45 -11.82 -11.95
C GLY A 119 5.05 -11.91 -11.39
N LEU A 120 4.75 -11.17 -10.31
CA LEU A 120 3.41 -11.14 -9.74
C LEU A 120 2.44 -10.42 -10.68
N PRO A 121 1.13 -10.74 -10.63
CA PRO A 121 0.17 -10.17 -11.57
C PRO A 121 0.16 -8.65 -11.57
N SER A 122 0.36 -8.05 -12.75
CA SER A 122 0.46 -6.61 -12.96
C SER A 122 -0.26 -6.19 -14.22
N LYS A 123 -0.63 -4.92 -14.28
CA LYS A 123 -1.26 -4.31 -15.47
C LYS A 123 -0.55 -3.04 -15.89
#